data_9e85035f5e1393a9594225c5aa1ea0b7
#
_entry.id   9e85035f5e1393a9594225c5aa1ea0b7
#
_cell.length_a   1.000
_cell.length_b   1.000
_cell.length_c   1.000
_cell.angle_alpha   90.00
_cell.angle_beta   90.00
_cell.angle_gamma   90.00
#
_symmetry.space_group_name_H-M   'P 1'
#
loop_
_entity.id
_entity.type
_entity.pdbx_description
1 polymer ?
#
loop_
_entity_poly.entity_id
_entity_poly.type
_entity_poly.pdbx_seq_one_letter_code
_entity_poly.pdbx_strand_id
1 'polypeptide(L)'
;MLVKSCILRGFLLSVAILLIAGSSYAQGALSSETYDLNFSKGLAEFESRRYDSAEKFFRKALEAKPGDPRATFYLGQTLTRAQKYGEAEAVFRKLLQMQSGSGRAYLGLGIVLYNQERYREALDSLALAEKASPDEALVYYYQGLSHFKLAEYQQMPPRFLRAMTLGPDLSSSAHYYSGLAYYQQGILDEARAEFEEAQKLQPESEFGKSAAAYLEQIKTGVPIQQRKRWDLIFSVSSQWDDNVVLLPSGFSPPAGPTGISRSSDYRTALYLRGEARAFEQGPFVAGASYALYQSFHRTLSAFDVESHTPTVFVQHTAGPVQTRLQYIYDYVLVGRSPFLVAHSIAPLITVRESPTLLTQVLLKYQNLDFKDGRFQFNSFRDGHDWLAGAMQYWFFAKTTGHVRVGYTYDEYITAGKDVSLAFQASAADWAYRGHKASVGVSLPPFYKIILDAGFDYYVQLYDNANSFSPLGDVFREDKVYNYYATAMRRLTEHFSLGFQYVHTDDNSNIAAFKYKRNIYGLVLTGQF
;
A
#
# COMPACT_ATOMS: atom_id res chain seq x y z
N MET A 1 -3.68 -24.46 -96.19
CA MET A 1 -2.88 -24.69 -94.97
C MET A 1 -3.17 -23.74 -93.85
N LEU A 2 -3.61 -22.54 -94.10
CA LEU A 2 -3.89 -21.47 -93.04
C LEU A 2 -5.10 -21.74 -92.15
N VAL A 3 -6.17 -22.39 -92.56
CA VAL A 3 -7.41 -22.60 -91.75
C VAL A 3 -7.18 -23.67 -90.66
N LYS A 4 -6.38 -24.72 -90.89
CA LYS A 4 -6.08 -25.73 -89.87
C LYS A 4 -5.24 -25.16 -88.69
N SER A 5 -4.35 -24.19 -89.00
CA SER A 5 -3.52 -23.56 -87.96
C SER A 5 -4.32 -22.67 -86.99
N CYS A 6 -5.39 -21.98 -87.44
CA CYS A 6 -6.25 -21.15 -86.63
C CYS A 6 -7.13 -21.98 -85.68
N ILE A 7 -7.69 -23.06 -86.12
CA ILE A 7 -8.55 -23.94 -85.30
C ILE A 7 -7.74 -24.61 -84.19
N LEU A 8 -6.54 -25.09 -84.49
CA LEU A 8 -5.65 -25.71 -83.51
C LEU A 8 -5.15 -24.71 -82.44
N ARG A 9 -4.85 -23.46 -82.83
CA ARG A 9 -4.50 -22.38 -81.88
C ARG A 9 -5.69 -21.96 -81.00
N GLY A 10 -6.92 -21.87 -81.58
CA GLY A 10 -8.13 -21.59 -80.81
C GLY A 10 -8.45 -22.70 -79.79
N PHE A 11 -8.31 -23.97 -80.19
CA PHE A 11 -8.50 -25.11 -79.30
C PHE A 11 -7.46 -25.19 -78.18
N LEU A 12 -6.18 -24.97 -78.47
CA LEU A 12 -5.11 -24.93 -77.49
C LEU A 12 -5.28 -23.73 -76.48
N LEU A 13 -5.74 -22.59 -76.99
CA LEU A 13 -6.05 -21.43 -76.14
C LEU A 13 -7.24 -21.70 -75.20
N SER A 14 -8.28 -22.37 -75.72
CA SER A 14 -9.45 -22.75 -74.91
C SER A 14 -9.12 -23.82 -73.88
N VAL A 15 -8.27 -24.80 -74.20
CA VAL A 15 -7.81 -25.81 -73.26
C VAL A 15 -6.88 -25.16 -72.19
N ALA A 16 -6.01 -24.25 -72.60
CA ALA A 16 -5.16 -23.51 -71.66
C ALA A 16 -6.02 -22.63 -70.68
N ILE A 17 -7.04 -21.96 -71.17
CA ILE A 17 -7.98 -21.18 -70.35
C ILE A 17 -8.76 -22.10 -69.40
N LEU A 18 -9.23 -23.28 -69.84
CA LEU A 18 -9.89 -24.28 -69.02
C LEU A 18 -8.96 -24.89 -67.97
N LEU A 19 -7.72 -25.16 -68.28
CA LEU A 19 -6.70 -25.63 -67.33
C LEU A 19 -6.31 -24.57 -66.30
N ILE A 20 -6.20 -23.32 -66.72
CA ILE A 20 -5.95 -22.19 -65.82
C ILE A 20 -7.17 -21.93 -64.91
N ALA A 21 -8.39 -21.97 -65.48
CA ALA A 21 -9.62 -21.85 -64.71
C ALA A 21 -9.82 -23.04 -63.76
N GLY A 22 -9.54 -24.27 -64.17
CA GLY A 22 -9.61 -25.47 -63.34
C GLY A 22 -8.58 -25.47 -62.22
N SER A 23 -7.34 -25.02 -62.49
CA SER A 23 -6.29 -24.91 -61.47
C SER A 23 -6.63 -23.78 -60.45
N SER A 24 -7.14 -22.66 -60.91
CA SER A 24 -7.60 -21.57 -60.02
C SER A 24 -8.77 -21.99 -59.16
N TYR A 25 -9.72 -22.78 -59.70
CA TYR A 25 -10.86 -23.30 -58.93
C TYR A 25 -10.44 -24.35 -57.91
N ALA A 26 -9.56 -25.25 -58.26
CA ALA A 26 -8.99 -26.23 -57.32
C ALA A 26 -8.12 -25.57 -56.22
N GLN A 27 -7.36 -24.56 -56.56
CA GLN A 27 -6.54 -23.79 -55.62
C GLN A 27 -7.41 -22.96 -54.68
N GLY A 28 -8.53 -22.35 -55.16
CA GLY A 28 -9.53 -21.66 -54.35
C GLY A 28 -10.28 -22.61 -53.42
N ALA A 29 -10.61 -23.82 -53.85
CA ALA A 29 -11.28 -24.83 -53.01
C ALA A 29 -10.34 -25.32 -51.88
N LEU A 30 -9.08 -25.62 -52.18
CA LEU A 30 -8.10 -26.03 -51.19
C LEU A 30 -7.78 -24.91 -50.16
N SER A 31 -7.76 -23.68 -50.62
CA SER A 31 -7.55 -22.54 -49.70
C SER A 31 -8.74 -22.30 -48.76
N SER A 32 -9.98 -22.50 -49.27
CA SER A 32 -11.20 -22.41 -48.45
C SER A 32 -11.27 -23.51 -47.40
N GLU A 33 -10.97 -24.76 -47.75
CA GLU A 33 -10.95 -25.89 -46.82
C GLU A 33 -9.87 -25.69 -45.72
N THR A 34 -8.69 -25.21 -46.12
CA THR A 34 -7.60 -24.90 -45.21
C THR A 34 -7.95 -23.74 -44.27
N TYR A 35 -8.67 -22.71 -44.77
CA TYR A 35 -9.20 -21.62 -43.95
C TYR A 35 -10.20 -22.14 -42.93
N ASP A 36 -11.24 -22.88 -43.37
CA ASP A 36 -12.32 -23.35 -42.48
C ASP A 36 -11.80 -24.26 -41.37
N LEU A 37 -10.84 -25.15 -41.70
CA LEU A 37 -10.19 -26.03 -40.73
C LEU A 37 -9.40 -25.21 -39.68
N ASN A 38 -8.55 -24.27 -40.10
CA ASN A 38 -7.73 -23.48 -39.17
C ASN A 38 -8.60 -22.49 -38.37
N PHE A 39 -9.63 -21.89 -38.99
CA PHE A 39 -10.54 -21.00 -38.29
C PHE A 39 -11.34 -21.75 -37.20
N SER A 40 -11.87 -22.95 -37.50
CA SER A 40 -12.56 -23.78 -36.51
C SER A 40 -11.66 -24.24 -35.37
N LYS A 41 -10.42 -24.65 -35.66
CA LYS A 41 -9.42 -24.96 -34.63
C LYS A 41 -9.09 -23.73 -33.76
N GLY A 42 -8.96 -22.59 -34.41
CA GLY A 42 -8.72 -21.32 -33.70
C GLY A 42 -9.84 -20.99 -32.70
N LEU A 43 -11.10 -21.18 -33.10
CA LEU A 43 -12.26 -21.01 -32.21
C LEU A 43 -12.24 -21.98 -31.02
N ALA A 44 -11.98 -23.28 -31.29
CA ALA A 44 -11.93 -24.31 -30.24
C ALA A 44 -10.82 -24.00 -29.20
N GLU A 45 -9.66 -23.56 -29.67
CA GLU A 45 -8.56 -23.15 -28.79
C GLU A 45 -8.87 -21.86 -28.01
N PHE A 46 -9.56 -20.90 -28.64
CA PHE A 46 -10.01 -19.66 -28.01
C PHE A 46 -11.02 -19.93 -26.87
N GLU A 47 -12.04 -20.80 -27.14
CA GLU A 47 -13.01 -21.21 -26.12
C GLU A 47 -12.35 -21.99 -24.98
N SER A 48 -11.33 -22.79 -25.29
CA SER A 48 -10.52 -23.50 -24.30
C SER A 48 -9.53 -22.59 -23.55
N ARG A 49 -9.55 -21.27 -23.79
CA ARG A 49 -8.67 -20.25 -23.21
C ARG A 49 -7.16 -20.48 -23.54
N ARG A 50 -6.83 -21.29 -24.53
CA ARG A 50 -5.46 -21.53 -25.02
C ARG A 50 -5.09 -20.50 -26.09
N TYR A 51 -4.91 -19.24 -25.66
CA TYR A 51 -4.82 -18.09 -26.56
C TYR A 51 -3.60 -18.13 -27.49
N ASP A 52 -2.45 -18.64 -27.05
CA ASP A 52 -1.26 -18.77 -27.91
C ASP A 52 -1.46 -19.79 -29.05
N SER A 53 -2.23 -20.85 -28.79
CA SER A 53 -2.60 -21.83 -29.83
C SER A 53 -3.67 -21.24 -30.76
N ALA A 54 -4.68 -20.56 -30.24
CA ALA A 54 -5.71 -19.89 -31.01
C ALA A 54 -5.11 -18.86 -31.98
N GLU A 55 -4.16 -18.05 -31.51
CA GLU A 55 -3.43 -17.09 -32.35
C GLU A 55 -2.78 -17.76 -33.55
N LYS A 56 -2.04 -18.86 -33.34
CA LYS A 56 -1.37 -19.59 -34.41
C LYS A 56 -2.36 -20.07 -35.48
N PHE A 57 -3.52 -20.58 -35.05
CA PHE A 57 -4.53 -21.06 -35.98
C PHE A 57 -5.24 -19.91 -36.71
N PHE A 58 -5.56 -18.80 -36.05
CA PHE A 58 -6.15 -17.65 -36.73
C PHE A 58 -5.17 -17.00 -37.73
N ARG A 59 -3.88 -16.94 -37.43
CA ARG A 59 -2.85 -16.48 -38.38
C ARG A 59 -2.79 -17.41 -39.61
N LYS A 60 -2.82 -18.75 -39.43
CA LYS A 60 -2.89 -19.71 -40.54
C LYS A 60 -4.16 -19.57 -41.36
N ALA A 61 -5.30 -19.30 -40.72
CA ALA A 61 -6.53 -19.01 -41.44
C ALA A 61 -6.41 -17.77 -42.31
N LEU A 62 -5.74 -16.70 -41.80
CA LEU A 62 -5.49 -15.48 -42.55
C LEU A 62 -4.42 -15.62 -43.64
N GLU A 63 -3.50 -16.61 -43.53
CA GLU A 63 -2.61 -16.98 -44.62
C GLU A 63 -3.38 -17.62 -45.78
N ALA A 64 -4.36 -18.50 -45.48
CA ALA A 64 -5.20 -19.14 -46.48
C ALA A 64 -6.21 -18.18 -47.12
N LYS A 65 -6.72 -17.24 -46.33
CA LYS A 65 -7.66 -16.21 -46.79
C LYS A 65 -7.30 -14.83 -46.24
N PRO A 66 -6.37 -14.15 -46.88
CA PRO A 66 -5.94 -12.82 -46.46
C PRO A 66 -7.08 -11.82 -46.44
N GLY A 67 -7.17 -11.08 -45.32
CA GLY A 67 -8.19 -10.05 -45.15
C GLY A 67 -9.59 -10.57 -44.81
N ASP A 68 -9.74 -11.81 -44.34
CA ASP A 68 -11.06 -12.27 -43.84
C ASP A 68 -11.39 -11.52 -42.54
N PRO A 69 -12.56 -10.81 -42.51
CA PRO A 69 -12.88 -9.96 -41.34
C PRO A 69 -13.16 -10.76 -40.07
N ARG A 70 -13.73 -12.00 -40.20
CA ARG A 70 -14.03 -12.84 -39.03
C ARG A 70 -12.76 -13.33 -38.38
N ALA A 71 -11.83 -13.90 -39.17
CA ALA A 71 -10.52 -14.34 -38.65
C ALA A 71 -9.72 -13.18 -38.07
N THR A 72 -9.75 -12.00 -38.72
CA THR A 72 -9.09 -10.79 -38.22
C THR A 72 -9.69 -10.35 -36.88
N PHE A 73 -11.01 -10.38 -36.75
CA PHE A 73 -11.70 -10.04 -35.49
C PHE A 73 -11.32 -10.98 -34.34
N TYR A 74 -11.41 -12.31 -34.59
CA TYR A 74 -11.04 -13.29 -33.56
C TYR A 74 -9.55 -13.29 -33.22
N LEU A 75 -8.68 -12.96 -34.17
CA LEU A 75 -7.26 -12.74 -33.89
C LEU A 75 -7.09 -11.54 -32.95
N GLY A 76 -7.76 -10.42 -33.21
CA GLY A 76 -7.75 -9.25 -32.33
C GLY A 76 -8.23 -9.56 -30.92
N GLN A 77 -9.34 -10.31 -30.79
CA GLN A 77 -9.84 -10.75 -29.48
C GLN A 77 -8.85 -11.68 -28.77
N THR A 78 -8.26 -12.64 -29.52
CA THR A 78 -7.26 -13.58 -28.99
C THR A 78 -6.07 -12.84 -28.42
N LEU A 79 -5.52 -11.89 -29.18
CA LEU A 79 -4.38 -11.06 -28.76
C LEU A 79 -4.74 -10.21 -27.52
N THR A 80 -5.97 -9.69 -27.47
CA THR A 80 -6.46 -8.96 -26.29
C THR A 80 -6.48 -9.84 -25.04
N ARG A 81 -7.00 -11.09 -25.17
CA ARG A 81 -7.01 -12.07 -24.06
C ARG A 81 -5.62 -12.58 -23.68
N ALA A 82 -4.70 -12.63 -24.65
CA ALA A 82 -3.30 -12.94 -24.43
C ALA A 82 -2.48 -11.74 -23.89
N GLN A 83 -3.14 -10.60 -23.62
CA GLN A 83 -2.52 -9.35 -23.16
C GLN A 83 -1.49 -8.74 -24.14
N LYS A 84 -1.51 -9.15 -25.41
CA LYS A 84 -0.67 -8.61 -26.49
C LYS A 84 -1.33 -7.36 -27.09
N TYR A 85 -1.54 -6.34 -26.25
CA TYR A 85 -2.40 -5.19 -26.57
C TYR A 85 -1.93 -4.38 -27.78
N GLY A 86 -0.60 -4.21 -27.98
CA GLY A 86 -0.07 -3.48 -29.14
C GLY A 86 -0.39 -4.16 -30.46
N GLU A 87 -0.28 -5.49 -30.54
CA GLU A 87 -0.64 -6.27 -31.73
C GLU A 87 -2.15 -6.28 -31.93
N ALA A 88 -2.94 -6.41 -30.85
CA ALA A 88 -4.40 -6.38 -30.91
C ALA A 88 -4.90 -5.05 -31.46
N GLU A 89 -4.32 -3.93 -31.05
CA GLU A 89 -4.64 -2.59 -31.57
C GLU A 89 -4.40 -2.51 -33.08
N ALA A 90 -3.23 -2.97 -33.54
CA ALA A 90 -2.91 -2.96 -34.96
C ALA A 90 -3.90 -3.82 -35.77
N VAL A 91 -4.30 -4.97 -35.23
CA VAL A 91 -5.27 -5.88 -35.88
C VAL A 91 -6.66 -5.25 -35.95
N PHE A 92 -7.18 -4.62 -34.87
CA PHE A 92 -8.47 -3.95 -34.92
C PHE A 92 -8.46 -2.71 -35.81
N ARG A 93 -7.38 -1.92 -35.84
CA ARG A 93 -7.23 -0.80 -36.78
C ARG A 93 -7.24 -1.27 -38.24
N LYS A 94 -6.56 -2.39 -38.54
CA LYS A 94 -6.59 -3.04 -39.86
C LYS A 94 -8.00 -3.49 -40.22
N LEU A 95 -8.73 -4.09 -39.26
CA LEU A 95 -10.13 -4.49 -39.47
C LEU A 95 -11.02 -3.30 -39.82
N LEU A 96 -10.83 -2.17 -39.14
CA LEU A 96 -11.58 -0.92 -39.40
C LEU A 96 -11.24 -0.31 -40.77
N GLN A 97 -10.02 -0.49 -41.28
CA GLN A 97 -9.68 -0.11 -42.65
C GLN A 97 -10.39 -0.96 -43.71
N MET A 98 -10.58 -2.25 -43.40
CA MET A 98 -11.27 -3.18 -44.30
C MET A 98 -12.79 -3.06 -44.20
N GLN A 99 -13.33 -2.80 -43.02
CA GLN A 99 -14.74 -2.64 -42.72
C GLN A 99 -14.96 -1.36 -41.91
N SER A 100 -15.02 -0.24 -42.60
CA SER A 100 -15.35 1.03 -41.97
C SER A 100 -16.76 0.96 -41.36
N GLY A 101 -16.89 1.43 -40.09
CA GLY A 101 -18.17 1.42 -39.38
C GLY A 101 -18.51 0.12 -38.65
N SER A 102 -17.62 -0.85 -38.56
CA SER A 102 -17.85 -2.08 -37.78
C SER A 102 -17.93 -1.80 -36.28
N GLY A 103 -19.12 -1.86 -35.69
CA GLY A 103 -19.32 -1.65 -34.24
C GLY A 103 -18.50 -2.61 -33.38
N ARG A 104 -18.39 -3.88 -33.79
CA ARG A 104 -17.56 -4.88 -33.08
C ARG A 104 -16.07 -4.55 -33.14
N ALA A 105 -15.58 -4.01 -34.26
CA ALA A 105 -14.18 -3.62 -34.38
C ALA A 105 -13.87 -2.37 -33.52
N TYR A 106 -14.77 -1.40 -33.48
CA TYR A 106 -14.66 -0.25 -32.58
C TYR A 106 -14.72 -0.65 -31.10
N LEU A 107 -15.62 -1.59 -30.74
CA LEU A 107 -15.67 -2.13 -29.39
C LEU A 107 -14.36 -2.85 -29.02
N GLY A 108 -13.86 -3.73 -29.92
CA GLY A 108 -12.58 -4.41 -29.70
C GLY A 108 -11.42 -3.44 -29.51
N LEU A 109 -11.33 -2.39 -30.33
CA LEU A 109 -10.33 -1.33 -30.20
C LEU A 109 -10.50 -0.57 -28.88
N GLY A 110 -11.72 -0.23 -28.49
CA GLY A 110 -12.01 0.45 -27.22
C GLY A 110 -11.56 -0.38 -25.99
N ILE A 111 -11.81 -1.69 -26.01
CA ILE A 111 -11.36 -2.61 -24.96
C ILE A 111 -9.83 -2.68 -24.90
N VAL A 112 -9.16 -2.74 -26.04
CA VAL A 112 -7.69 -2.74 -26.09
C VAL A 112 -7.12 -1.45 -25.53
N LEU A 113 -7.63 -0.30 -25.94
CA LEU A 113 -7.20 1.03 -25.46
C LEU A 113 -7.45 1.18 -23.95
N TYR A 114 -8.57 0.67 -23.44
CA TYR A 114 -8.84 0.61 -22.00
C TYR A 114 -7.77 -0.20 -21.25
N ASN A 115 -7.40 -1.37 -21.75
CA ASN A 115 -6.37 -2.21 -21.14
C ASN A 115 -4.94 -1.62 -21.27
N GLN A 116 -4.72 -0.72 -22.23
CA GLN A 116 -3.50 0.09 -22.35
C GLN A 116 -3.52 1.35 -21.48
N GLU A 117 -4.54 1.54 -20.64
CA GLU A 117 -4.76 2.72 -19.78
C GLU A 117 -4.99 4.04 -20.57
N ARG A 118 -5.27 3.94 -21.85
CA ARG A 118 -5.59 5.06 -22.75
C ARG A 118 -7.08 5.36 -22.74
N TYR A 119 -7.61 5.71 -21.57
CA TYR A 119 -9.06 5.74 -21.29
C TYR A 119 -9.84 6.76 -22.16
N ARG A 120 -9.27 7.92 -22.48
CA ARG A 120 -9.93 8.91 -23.35
C ARG A 120 -10.08 8.38 -24.77
N GLU A 121 -9.03 7.80 -25.34
CA GLU A 121 -9.09 7.20 -26.67
C GLU A 121 -10.01 5.96 -26.69
N ALA A 122 -10.09 5.22 -25.58
CA ALA A 122 -11.06 4.16 -25.42
C ALA A 122 -12.50 4.69 -25.52
N LEU A 123 -12.82 5.81 -24.85
CA LEU A 123 -14.13 6.46 -24.92
C LEU A 123 -14.45 6.93 -26.34
N ASP A 124 -13.48 7.50 -27.08
CA ASP A 124 -13.68 7.91 -28.48
C ASP A 124 -14.04 6.72 -29.36
N SER A 125 -13.32 5.60 -29.22
CA SER A 125 -13.60 4.35 -29.94
C SER A 125 -14.95 3.75 -29.56
N LEU A 126 -15.26 3.72 -28.26
CA LEU A 126 -16.53 3.20 -27.74
C LEU A 126 -17.72 4.06 -28.16
N ALA A 127 -17.56 5.38 -28.33
CA ALA A 127 -18.59 6.25 -28.86
C ALA A 127 -18.90 5.95 -30.34
N LEU A 128 -17.89 5.55 -31.13
CA LEU A 128 -18.10 5.05 -32.49
C LEU A 128 -18.78 3.67 -32.50
N ALA A 129 -18.42 2.80 -31.53
CA ALA A 129 -19.08 1.51 -31.34
C ALA A 129 -20.57 1.68 -30.98
N GLU A 130 -20.90 2.62 -30.09
CA GLU A 130 -22.27 2.96 -29.70
C GLU A 130 -23.12 3.40 -30.90
N LYS A 131 -22.58 4.26 -31.76
CA LYS A 131 -23.27 4.71 -32.98
C LYS A 131 -23.53 3.57 -33.96
N ALA A 132 -22.60 2.63 -34.09
CA ALA A 132 -22.68 1.51 -35.02
C ALA A 132 -23.48 0.32 -34.47
N SER A 133 -23.53 0.14 -33.17
CA SER A 133 -24.17 -0.97 -32.47
C SER A 133 -24.74 -0.52 -31.12
N PRO A 134 -25.87 0.20 -31.10
CA PRO A 134 -26.43 0.83 -29.89
C PRO A 134 -26.99 -0.18 -28.87
N ASP A 135 -27.15 -1.45 -29.25
CA ASP A 135 -27.67 -2.50 -28.38
C ASP A 135 -26.58 -3.45 -27.85
N GLU A 136 -25.31 -3.06 -28.00
CA GLU A 136 -24.18 -3.86 -27.49
C GLU A 136 -23.87 -3.47 -26.04
N ALA A 137 -24.21 -4.31 -25.08
CA ALA A 137 -24.09 -4.06 -23.65
C ALA A 137 -22.63 -3.71 -23.22
N LEU A 138 -21.63 -4.39 -23.80
CA LEU A 138 -20.22 -4.21 -23.46
C LEU A 138 -19.70 -2.80 -23.83
N VAL A 139 -20.32 -2.14 -24.81
CA VAL A 139 -19.96 -0.75 -25.16
C VAL A 139 -20.18 0.15 -23.95
N TYR A 140 -21.36 0.13 -23.39
CA TYR A 140 -21.74 0.96 -22.24
C TYR A 140 -20.98 0.56 -20.97
N TYR A 141 -20.74 -0.73 -20.79
CA TYR A 141 -19.98 -1.24 -19.67
C TYR A 141 -18.54 -0.69 -19.67
N TYR A 142 -17.83 -0.78 -20.81
CA TYR A 142 -16.48 -0.25 -20.92
C TYR A 142 -16.43 1.28 -20.95
N GLN A 143 -17.47 1.97 -21.42
CA GLN A 143 -17.60 3.41 -21.22
C GLN A 143 -17.66 3.77 -19.73
N GLY A 144 -18.51 3.06 -18.96
CA GLY A 144 -18.60 3.23 -17.51
C GLY A 144 -17.27 2.98 -16.81
N LEU A 145 -16.57 1.90 -17.15
CA LEU A 145 -15.24 1.60 -16.60
C LEU A 145 -14.19 2.66 -16.97
N SER A 146 -14.24 3.19 -18.20
CA SER A 146 -13.31 4.24 -18.66
C SER A 146 -13.54 5.55 -17.90
N HIS A 147 -14.79 5.94 -17.67
CA HIS A 147 -15.15 7.09 -16.83
C HIS A 147 -14.70 6.87 -15.38
N PHE A 148 -14.80 5.64 -14.83
CA PHE A 148 -14.27 5.32 -13.50
C PHE A 148 -12.78 5.58 -13.39
N LYS A 149 -12.00 5.10 -14.36
CA LYS A 149 -10.54 5.30 -14.40
C LYS A 149 -10.13 6.77 -14.55
N LEU A 150 -10.98 7.58 -15.18
CA LEU A 150 -10.80 9.04 -15.31
C LEU A 150 -11.34 9.82 -14.10
N ALA A 151 -11.89 9.15 -13.09
CA ALA A 151 -12.59 9.76 -11.94
C ALA A 151 -13.79 10.64 -12.34
N GLU A 152 -14.39 10.40 -13.50
CA GLU A 152 -15.59 11.07 -14.00
C GLU A 152 -16.86 10.37 -13.49
N TYR A 153 -17.00 10.30 -12.16
CA TYR A 153 -17.98 9.46 -11.47
C TYR A 153 -19.44 9.73 -11.85
N GLN A 154 -19.77 10.97 -12.19
CA GLN A 154 -21.14 11.34 -12.59
C GLN A 154 -21.59 10.69 -13.90
N GLN A 155 -20.64 10.34 -14.78
CA GLN A 155 -20.93 9.75 -16.09
C GLN A 155 -21.16 8.23 -16.02
N MET A 156 -20.83 7.59 -14.90
CA MET A 156 -20.81 6.13 -14.76
C MET A 156 -22.21 5.51 -14.61
N PRO A 157 -23.09 5.96 -13.67
CA PRO A 157 -24.36 5.28 -13.41
C PRO A 157 -25.26 5.14 -14.65
N PRO A 158 -25.45 6.17 -15.50
CA PRO A 158 -26.28 6.03 -16.69
C PRO A 158 -25.70 5.03 -17.71
N ARG A 159 -24.37 4.90 -17.79
CA ARG A 159 -23.73 3.93 -18.68
C ARG A 159 -23.91 2.52 -18.16
N PHE A 160 -23.70 2.27 -16.88
CA PHE A 160 -23.93 0.96 -16.26
C PHE A 160 -25.42 0.57 -16.30
N LEU A 161 -26.34 1.49 -16.07
CA LEU A 161 -27.77 1.22 -16.20
C LEU A 161 -28.12 0.72 -17.63
N ARG A 162 -27.57 1.36 -18.66
CA ARG A 162 -27.79 0.91 -20.05
C ARG A 162 -27.13 -0.46 -20.29
N ALA A 163 -25.93 -0.69 -19.76
CA ALA A 163 -25.24 -1.98 -19.86
C ALA A 163 -26.07 -3.12 -19.23
N MET A 164 -26.62 -2.91 -18.04
CA MET A 164 -27.47 -3.89 -17.33
C MET A 164 -28.76 -4.18 -18.08
N THR A 165 -29.39 -3.16 -18.66
CA THR A 165 -30.62 -3.32 -19.45
C THR A 165 -30.41 -4.20 -20.68
N LEU A 166 -29.24 -4.10 -21.31
CA LEU A 166 -28.88 -4.84 -22.52
C LEU A 166 -28.26 -6.21 -22.26
N GLY A 167 -27.55 -6.34 -21.14
CA GLY A 167 -26.83 -7.55 -20.74
C GLY A 167 -26.99 -7.84 -19.26
N PRO A 168 -28.00 -8.60 -18.82
CA PRO A 168 -28.26 -8.93 -17.42
C PRO A 168 -27.07 -9.59 -16.69
N ASP A 169 -26.24 -10.33 -17.43
CA ASP A 169 -25.05 -10.99 -16.88
C ASP A 169 -24.00 -9.99 -16.31
N LEU A 170 -24.06 -8.74 -16.75
CA LEU A 170 -23.19 -7.67 -16.28
C LEU A 170 -23.72 -6.98 -15.02
N SER A 171 -24.96 -7.31 -14.58
CA SER A 171 -25.65 -6.53 -13.53
C SER A 171 -24.89 -6.47 -12.21
N SER A 172 -24.38 -7.59 -11.70
CA SER A 172 -23.67 -7.59 -10.42
C SER A 172 -22.42 -6.68 -10.44
N SER A 173 -21.61 -6.77 -11.49
CA SER A 173 -20.43 -5.92 -11.65
C SER A 173 -20.78 -4.45 -11.91
N ALA A 174 -21.83 -4.19 -12.70
CA ALA A 174 -22.29 -2.85 -13.02
C ALA A 174 -22.85 -2.13 -11.77
N HIS A 175 -23.67 -2.81 -10.95
CA HIS A 175 -24.13 -2.32 -9.66
C HIS A 175 -22.95 -2.02 -8.73
N TYR A 176 -21.98 -2.93 -8.65
CA TYR A 176 -20.77 -2.70 -7.84
C TYR A 176 -20.02 -1.42 -8.26
N TYR A 177 -19.77 -1.22 -9.55
CA TYR A 177 -19.09 -0.02 -10.04
C TYR A 177 -19.95 1.25 -9.92
N SER A 178 -21.27 1.16 -10.06
CA SER A 178 -22.18 2.27 -9.76
C SER A 178 -22.13 2.66 -8.28
N GLY A 179 -22.12 1.65 -7.39
CA GLY A 179 -21.94 1.84 -5.96
C GLY A 179 -20.62 2.55 -5.65
N LEU A 180 -19.52 2.14 -6.30
CA LEU A 180 -18.23 2.83 -6.17
C LEU A 180 -18.29 4.29 -6.63
N ALA A 181 -19.00 4.57 -7.74
CA ALA A 181 -19.15 5.93 -8.25
C ALA A 181 -19.87 6.84 -7.25
N TYR A 182 -20.98 6.38 -6.68
CA TYR A 182 -21.71 7.11 -5.65
C TYR A 182 -20.89 7.25 -4.37
N TYR A 183 -20.22 6.18 -3.95
CA TYR A 183 -19.36 6.20 -2.77
C TYR A 183 -18.24 7.24 -2.87
N GLN A 184 -17.57 7.33 -4.02
CA GLN A 184 -16.51 8.32 -4.27
C GLN A 184 -17.04 9.77 -4.29
N GLN A 185 -18.30 9.95 -4.61
CA GLN A 185 -18.99 11.25 -4.54
C GLN A 185 -19.52 11.59 -3.13
N GLY A 186 -19.44 10.64 -2.18
CA GLY A 186 -19.98 10.79 -0.83
C GLY A 186 -21.52 10.62 -0.74
N ILE A 187 -22.15 10.10 -1.80
CA ILE A 187 -23.60 9.86 -1.87
C ILE A 187 -23.85 8.45 -1.34
N LEU A 188 -23.84 8.33 0.00
CA LEU A 188 -23.74 7.04 0.69
C LEU A 188 -25.01 6.19 0.63
N ASP A 189 -26.19 6.80 0.52
CA ASP A 189 -27.46 6.06 0.48
C ASP A 189 -27.64 5.35 -0.89
N GLU A 190 -27.33 6.04 -1.98
CA GLU A 190 -27.31 5.46 -3.32
C GLU A 190 -26.19 4.42 -3.47
N ALA A 191 -25.01 4.69 -2.89
CA ALA A 191 -23.92 3.72 -2.88
C ALA A 191 -24.34 2.43 -2.17
N ARG A 192 -25.05 2.54 -1.04
CA ARG A 192 -25.56 1.39 -0.29
C ARG A 192 -26.53 0.59 -1.14
N ALA A 193 -27.53 1.23 -1.75
CA ALA A 193 -28.52 0.55 -2.59
C ALA A 193 -27.87 -0.23 -3.73
N GLU A 194 -26.89 0.37 -4.40
CA GLU A 194 -26.16 -0.28 -5.50
C GLU A 194 -25.31 -1.47 -5.01
N PHE A 195 -24.63 -1.34 -3.86
CA PHE A 195 -23.86 -2.46 -3.30
C PHE A 195 -24.76 -3.60 -2.80
N GLU A 196 -25.95 -3.30 -2.24
CA GLU A 196 -26.93 -4.31 -1.83
C GLU A 196 -27.42 -5.13 -3.02
N GLU A 197 -27.72 -4.49 -4.17
CA GLU A 197 -28.11 -5.21 -5.38
C GLU A 197 -26.94 -6.02 -5.97
N ALA A 198 -25.70 -5.49 -5.97
CA ALA A 198 -24.53 -6.26 -6.41
C ALA A 198 -24.32 -7.53 -5.57
N GLN A 199 -24.44 -7.42 -4.25
CA GLN A 199 -24.32 -8.55 -3.31
C GLN A 199 -25.44 -9.56 -3.48
N LYS A 200 -26.68 -9.10 -3.60
CA LYS A 200 -27.89 -9.94 -3.76
C LYS A 200 -27.85 -10.76 -5.04
N LEU A 201 -27.41 -10.17 -6.15
CA LEU A 201 -27.33 -10.84 -7.45
C LEU A 201 -26.30 -11.98 -7.47
N GLN A 202 -25.13 -11.76 -6.92
CA GLN A 202 -24.03 -12.74 -6.94
C GLN A 202 -23.20 -12.68 -5.64
N PRO A 203 -23.70 -13.19 -4.50
CA PRO A 203 -23.06 -13.02 -3.20
C PRO A 203 -21.67 -13.66 -3.12
N GLU A 204 -21.44 -14.77 -3.83
CA GLU A 204 -20.16 -15.48 -3.82
C GLU A 204 -19.15 -14.96 -4.86
N SER A 205 -19.57 -14.09 -5.77
CA SER A 205 -18.66 -13.48 -6.74
C SER A 205 -17.70 -12.51 -6.06
N GLU A 206 -16.61 -12.16 -6.74
CA GLU A 206 -15.67 -11.15 -6.29
C GLU A 206 -16.36 -9.79 -6.07
N PHE A 207 -17.28 -9.42 -6.97
CA PHE A 207 -18.06 -8.18 -6.86
C PHE A 207 -19.03 -8.19 -5.69
N GLY A 208 -19.74 -9.31 -5.46
CA GLY A 208 -20.65 -9.45 -4.33
C GLY A 208 -19.92 -9.37 -2.98
N LYS A 209 -18.78 -10.06 -2.85
CA LYS A 209 -17.94 -9.99 -1.64
C LYS A 209 -17.36 -8.59 -1.42
N SER A 210 -16.92 -7.94 -2.49
CA SER A 210 -16.42 -6.56 -2.41
C SER A 210 -17.53 -5.59 -2.05
N ALA A 211 -18.73 -5.73 -2.61
CA ALA A 211 -19.90 -4.93 -2.27
C ALA A 211 -20.28 -5.08 -0.79
N ALA A 212 -20.30 -6.32 -0.25
CA ALA A 212 -20.54 -6.58 1.17
C ALA A 212 -19.54 -5.82 2.07
N ALA A 213 -18.27 -5.78 1.67
CA ALA A 213 -17.25 -5.06 2.40
C ALA A 213 -17.50 -3.53 2.39
N TYR A 214 -17.96 -2.94 1.25
CA TYR A 214 -18.35 -1.52 1.19
C TYR A 214 -19.61 -1.24 2.01
N LEU A 215 -20.59 -2.15 2.03
CA LEU A 215 -21.77 -2.02 2.90
C LEU A 215 -21.40 -1.96 4.37
N GLU A 216 -20.50 -2.83 4.82
CA GLU A 216 -20.01 -2.78 6.19
C GLU A 216 -19.24 -1.49 6.47
N GLN A 217 -18.48 -0.99 5.52
CA GLN A 217 -17.81 0.31 5.63
C GLN A 217 -18.80 1.47 5.74
N ILE A 218 -19.83 1.51 4.92
CA ILE A 218 -20.88 2.56 4.97
C ILE A 218 -21.59 2.52 6.33
N LYS A 219 -21.88 1.32 6.83
CA LYS A 219 -22.53 1.10 8.11
C LYS A 219 -21.68 1.52 9.30
N THR A 220 -20.38 1.20 9.28
CA THR A 220 -19.48 1.40 10.42
C THR A 220 -18.66 2.68 10.32
N GLY A 221 -18.59 3.33 9.16
CA GLY A 221 -17.72 4.46 8.89
C GLY A 221 -16.22 4.11 8.87
N VAL A 222 -15.85 2.82 8.91
CA VAL A 222 -14.46 2.35 8.87
C VAL A 222 -14.03 2.14 7.41
N PRO A 223 -13.00 2.84 6.89
CA PRO A 223 -12.54 2.68 5.52
C PRO A 223 -12.10 1.25 5.21
N ILE A 224 -12.50 0.75 4.04
CA ILE A 224 -11.87 -0.44 3.48
C ILE A 224 -10.46 -0.02 3.06
N GLN A 225 -9.47 -0.36 3.87
CA GLN A 225 -8.12 -0.38 3.33
C GLN A 225 -8.10 -1.40 2.19
N GLN A 226 -7.61 -0.99 1.01
CA GLN A 226 -7.24 -1.95 -0.03
C GLN A 226 -6.30 -2.95 0.63
N ARG A 227 -6.72 -4.21 0.73
CA ARG A 227 -6.06 -5.22 1.57
C ARG A 227 -4.80 -5.71 0.87
N LYS A 228 -3.76 -4.87 0.85
CA LYS A 228 -2.42 -5.38 0.57
C LYS A 228 -2.08 -6.41 1.63
N ARG A 229 -1.70 -7.61 1.24
CA ARG A 229 -1.27 -8.66 2.18
C ARG A 229 0.06 -8.33 2.86
N TRP A 230 0.74 -7.32 2.39
CA TRP A 230 1.99 -6.83 2.95
C TRP A 230 2.05 -5.29 2.86
N ASP A 231 2.80 -4.71 3.73
CA ASP A 231 3.09 -3.28 3.80
C ASP A 231 4.59 -3.12 4.09
N LEU A 232 5.24 -2.22 3.36
CA LEU A 232 6.66 -1.96 3.51
C LEU A 232 6.89 -0.46 3.61
N ILE A 233 7.51 -0.05 4.70
CA ILE A 233 7.94 1.32 4.94
C ILE A 233 9.44 1.31 5.14
N PHE A 234 10.13 2.20 4.45
CA PHE A 234 11.52 2.50 4.80
C PHE A 234 11.73 4.00 4.88
N SER A 235 12.68 4.42 5.69
CA SER A 235 13.17 5.79 5.67
C SER A 235 14.68 5.85 5.85
N VAL A 236 15.26 6.86 5.19
CA VAL A 236 16.67 7.22 5.31
C VAL A 236 16.70 8.67 5.75
N SER A 237 17.41 8.96 6.81
CA SER A 237 17.55 10.34 7.29
C SER A 237 19.02 10.71 7.54
N SER A 238 19.36 11.93 7.15
CA SER A 238 20.62 12.58 7.52
C SER A 238 20.33 13.61 8.59
N GLN A 239 20.94 13.47 9.76
CA GLN A 239 20.58 14.22 10.97
C GLN A 239 21.80 14.85 11.59
N TRP A 240 21.62 16.06 12.13
CA TRP A 240 22.52 16.68 13.10
C TRP A 240 21.90 16.55 14.49
N ASP A 241 22.69 16.03 15.43
CA ASP A 241 22.33 15.82 16.83
C ASP A 241 23.32 16.60 17.70
N ASP A 242 22.84 17.55 18.45
CA ASP A 242 23.69 18.45 19.23
C ASP A 242 24.10 17.88 20.59
N ASN A 243 23.47 16.78 21.03
CA ASN A 243 23.81 16.14 22.31
C ASN A 243 23.60 14.61 22.26
N VAL A 244 24.41 13.91 21.45
CA VAL A 244 24.36 12.43 21.28
C VAL A 244 24.57 11.68 22.61
N VAL A 245 25.47 12.18 23.45
CA VAL A 245 25.88 11.51 24.69
C VAL A 245 25.04 11.91 25.91
N LEU A 246 24.01 12.73 25.71
CA LEU A 246 23.11 13.25 26.75
C LEU A 246 23.87 13.89 27.93
N LEU A 247 24.89 14.71 27.62
CA LEU A 247 25.62 15.44 28.65
C LEU A 247 24.71 16.44 29.38
N PRO A 248 24.83 16.55 30.69
CA PRO A 248 24.12 17.56 31.46
C PRO A 248 24.35 18.97 30.93
N SER A 249 23.35 19.83 31.01
CA SER A 249 23.40 21.20 30.55
C SER A 249 24.49 21.97 31.31
N GLY A 250 25.44 22.57 30.59
CA GLY A 250 26.58 23.29 31.17
C GLY A 250 27.85 22.45 31.41
N PHE A 251 27.79 21.14 31.14
CA PHE A 251 28.97 20.28 31.18
C PHE A 251 29.62 20.18 29.79
N SER A 252 30.94 20.19 29.76
CA SER A 252 31.73 19.83 28.57
C SER A 252 32.14 18.36 28.66
N PRO A 253 32.35 17.67 27.53
CA PRO A 253 32.88 16.31 27.55
C PRO A 253 34.20 16.29 28.30
N PRO A 254 34.45 15.30 29.17
CA PRO A 254 35.74 15.23 29.90
C PRO A 254 36.90 15.10 28.91
N ALA A 255 37.90 15.95 29.05
CA ALA A 255 39.15 15.82 28.33
C ALA A 255 39.92 14.64 28.91
N GLY A 256 39.90 13.47 28.25
CA GLY A 256 40.58 12.30 28.76
C GLY A 256 40.44 11.05 27.87
N PRO A 257 40.99 9.92 28.29
CA PRO A 257 41.08 8.68 27.48
C PRO A 257 39.75 8.00 27.14
N THR A 258 38.61 8.58 27.49
CA THR A 258 37.29 8.04 27.17
C THR A 258 36.94 8.12 25.68
N GLY A 259 37.75 8.81 24.86
CA GLY A 259 37.53 8.97 23.41
C GLY A 259 36.34 9.86 23.04
N ILE A 260 35.64 10.44 24.02
CA ILE A 260 34.49 11.33 23.79
C ILE A 260 35.04 12.77 23.78
N SER A 261 35.28 13.33 22.59
CA SER A 261 35.80 14.69 22.41
C SER A 261 34.73 15.75 22.15
N ARG A 262 33.47 15.30 21.91
CA ARG A 262 32.34 16.18 21.61
C ARG A 262 31.02 15.52 22.03
N SER A 263 29.97 16.32 22.25
CA SER A 263 28.62 15.86 22.51
C SER A 263 27.76 15.78 21.23
N SER A 264 28.14 16.52 20.19
CA SER A 264 27.35 16.63 18.95
C SER A 264 27.96 15.83 17.80
N ASP A 265 27.14 15.30 16.92
CA ASP A 265 27.58 14.60 15.71
C ASP A 265 26.55 14.62 14.60
N TYR A 266 27.01 14.36 13.36
CA TYR A 266 26.17 13.97 12.25
C TYR A 266 25.94 12.47 12.27
N ARG A 267 24.68 12.07 12.02
CA ARG A 267 24.35 10.66 11.86
C ARG A 267 23.45 10.42 10.64
N THR A 268 23.60 9.26 10.02
CA THR A 268 22.61 8.69 9.11
C THR A 268 21.78 7.69 9.89
N ALA A 269 20.46 7.77 9.81
CA ALA A 269 19.58 6.76 10.38
C ALA A 269 18.75 6.09 9.28
N LEU A 270 18.68 4.77 9.37
CA LEU A 270 17.89 3.90 8.50
C LEU A 270 16.76 3.30 9.32
N TYR A 271 15.57 3.26 8.75
CA TYR A 271 14.43 2.54 9.29
C TYR A 271 13.77 1.73 8.20
N LEU A 272 13.51 0.47 8.48
CA LEU A 272 12.78 -0.44 7.62
C LEU A 272 11.72 -1.15 8.44
N ARG A 273 10.47 -1.18 7.96
CA ARG A 273 9.41 -1.99 8.55
C ARG A 273 8.64 -2.70 7.46
N GLY A 274 8.58 -4.01 7.54
CA GLY A 274 7.70 -4.85 6.75
C GLY A 274 6.63 -5.48 7.65
N GLU A 275 5.38 -5.49 7.20
CA GLU A 275 4.28 -6.23 7.83
C GLU A 275 3.64 -7.15 6.79
N ALA A 276 3.40 -8.41 7.13
CA ALA A 276 2.72 -9.37 6.29
C ALA A 276 1.52 -9.98 7.04
N ARG A 277 0.37 -10.06 6.35
CA ARG A 277 -0.86 -10.69 6.82
C ARG A 277 -0.91 -12.10 6.26
N ALA A 278 -0.58 -13.08 7.09
CA ALA A 278 -0.50 -14.48 6.70
C ALA A 278 -1.88 -15.17 6.64
N PHE A 279 -2.79 -14.72 7.49
CA PHE A 279 -4.14 -15.26 7.61
C PHE A 279 -5.15 -14.13 7.69
N GLU A 280 -6.24 -14.25 6.91
CA GLU A 280 -7.34 -13.31 6.91
C GLU A 280 -8.63 -14.09 6.62
N GLN A 281 -9.50 -14.21 7.63
CA GLN A 281 -10.78 -14.91 7.51
C GLN A 281 -11.84 -14.21 8.37
N GLY A 282 -12.85 -13.67 7.71
CA GLY A 282 -13.91 -12.91 8.36
C GLY A 282 -13.34 -11.74 9.16
N PRO A 283 -13.69 -11.61 10.46
CA PRO A 283 -13.23 -10.52 11.29
C PRO A 283 -11.78 -10.68 11.80
N PHE A 284 -11.13 -11.82 11.54
CA PHE A 284 -9.82 -12.16 12.06
C PHE A 284 -8.72 -11.94 11.04
N VAL A 285 -7.63 -11.32 11.49
CA VAL A 285 -6.38 -11.16 10.75
C VAL A 285 -5.24 -11.61 11.65
N ALA A 286 -4.33 -12.42 11.14
CA ALA A 286 -3.09 -12.76 11.83
C ALA A 286 -1.89 -12.52 10.90
N GLY A 287 -0.78 -12.09 11.47
CA GLY A 287 0.39 -11.78 10.70
C GLY A 287 1.63 -11.54 11.54
N ALA A 288 2.66 -11.11 10.86
CA ALA A 288 3.92 -10.76 11.46
C ALA A 288 4.47 -9.46 10.85
N SER A 289 5.24 -8.74 11.63
CA SER A 289 6.03 -7.61 11.14
C SER A 289 7.47 -7.72 11.64
N TYR A 290 8.36 -7.07 10.91
CA TYR A 290 9.74 -6.91 11.31
C TYR A 290 10.13 -5.46 11.09
N ALA A 291 10.68 -4.82 12.15
CA ALA A 291 11.26 -3.51 12.05
C ALA A 291 12.77 -3.57 12.33
N LEU A 292 13.53 -2.85 11.53
CA LEU A 292 14.97 -2.61 11.69
C LEU A 292 15.19 -1.11 11.82
N TYR A 293 15.91 -0.71 12.85
CA TYR A 293 16.47 0.63 12.97
C TYR A 293 17.98 0.55 13.06
N GLN A 294 18.69 1.40 12.32
CA GLN A 294 20.15 1.48 12.36
C GLN A 294 20.58 2.94 12.29
N SER A 295 21.42 3.38 13.21
CA SER A 295 22.09 4.67 13.14
C SER A 295 23.60 4.52 12.92
N PHE A 296 24.18 5.48 12.21
CA PHE A 296 25.60 5.57 11.93
C PHE A 296 26.07 6.99 12.24
N HIS A 297 26.76 7.18 13.33
CA HIS A 297 27.39 8.45 13.68
C HIS A 297 28.71 8.62 12.94
N ARG A 298 29.01 9.85 12.53
CA ARG A 298 30.25 10.14 11.80
C ARG A 298 31.49 9.91 12.66
N THR A 299 31.45 10.31 13.93
CA THR A 299 32.58 10.24 14.87
C THR A 299 32.24 9.49 16.16
N LEU A 300 31.00 9.55 16.63
CA LEU A 300 30.57 8.94 17.88
C LEU A 300 29.95 7.54 17.63
N SER A 301 30.62 6.71 16.83
CA SER A 301 30.13 5.36 16.45
C SER A 301 29.90 4.42 17.66
N ALA A 302 30.48 4.76 18.81
CA ALA A 302 30.18 4.07 20.06
C ALA A 302 28.72 4.19 20.52
N PHE A 303 27.98 5.16 19.98
CA PHE A 303 26.58 5.42 20.26
C PHE A 303 25.66 5.04 19.06
N ASP A 304 26.21 4.34 18.07
CA ASP A 304 25.39 3.76 17.01
C ASP A 304 24.38 2.79 17.62
N VAL A 305 23.14 2.93 17.23
CA VAL A 305 22.05 2.07 17.68
C VAL A 305 21.61 1.18 16.52
N GLU A 306 21.50 -0.11 16.79
CA GLU A 306 20.86 -1.08 15.91
C GLU A 306 19.75 -1.78 16.70
N SER A 307 18.54 -1.84 16.14
CA SER A 307 17.39 -2.47 16.79
C SER A 307 16.66 -3.37 15.81
N HIS A 308 16.41 -4.61 16.26
CA HIS A 308 15.64 -5.63 15.55
C HIS A 308 14.36 -5.90 16.34
N THR A 309 13.20 -5.67 15.71
CA THR A 309 11.89 -5.79 16.36
C THR A 309 10.94 -6.68 15.54
N PRO A 310 11.13 -8.03 15.56
CA PRO A 310 10.10 -8.93 15.08
C PRO A 310 8.86 -8.87 15.97
N THR A 311 7.69 -8.90 15.33
CA THR A 311 6.39 -8.86 16.00
C THR A 311 5.47 -9.86 15.35
N VAL A 312 4.72 -10.62 16.14
CA VAL A 312 3.57 -11.40 15.66
C VAL A 312 2.29 -10.84 16.25
N PHE A 313 1.21 -10.91 15.50
CA PHE A 313 -0.05 -10.34 15.95
C PHE A 313 -1.27 -11.15 15.49
N VAL A 314 -2.33 -11.02 16.29
CA VAL A 314 -3.69 -11.41 15.92
C VAL A 314 -4.59 -10.19 16.15
N GLN A 315 -5.44 -9.91 15.16
CA GLN A 315 -6.38 -8.80 15.16
C GLN A 315 -7.79 -9.33 14.94
N HIS A 316 -8.73 -8.78 15.67
CA HIS A 316 -10.16 -9.02 15.52
C HIS A 316 -10.87 -7.68 15.32
N THR A 317 -11.81 -7.63 14.38
CA THR A 317 -12.62 -6.43 14.13
C THR A 317 -14.09 -6.76 14.30
N ALA A 318 -14.77 -6.05 15.20
CA ALA A 318 -16.19 -6.20 15.49
C ALA A 318 -16.87 -4.82 15.44
N GLY A 319 -17.57 -4.52 14.34
CA GLY A 319 -18.16 -3.21 14.12
C GLY A 319 -17.10 -2.10 14.20
N PRO A 320 -17.30 -1.06 15.03
CA PRO A 320 -16.37 0.06 15.16
C PRO A 320 -15.11 -0.28 15.97
N VAL A 321 -15.05 -1.46 16.58
CA VAL A 321 -13.97 -1.87 17.49
C VAL A 321 -13.00 -2.81 16.80
N GLN A 322 -11.73 -2.45 16.81
CA GLN A 322 -10.63 -3.29 16.36
C GLN A 322 -9.72 -3.57 17.57
N THR A 323 -9.50 -4.84 17.85
CA THR A 323 -8.56 -5.28 18.90
C THR A 323 -7.40 -6.01 18.25
N ARG A 324 -6.17 -5.60 18.56
CA ARG A 324 -4.94 -6.24 18.08
C ARG A 324 -4.09 -6.64 19.26
N LEU A 325 -3.87 -7.93 19.44
CA LEU A 325 -2.93 -8.48 20.41
C LEU A 325 -1.60 -8.73 19.73
N GLN A 326 -0.51 -8.22 20.30
CA GLN A 326 0.83 -8.30 19.75
C GLN A 326 1.79 -8.91 20.75
N TYR A 327 2.67 -9.80 20.27
CA TYR A 327 3.90 -10.17 20.94
C TYR A 327 5.06 -9.54 20.18
N ILE A 328 5.88 -8.78 20.91
CA ILE A 328 6.99 -7.99 20.36
C ILE A 328 8.27 -8.49 21.04
N TYR A 329 9.28 -8.78 20.23
CA TYR A 329 10.63 -9.04 20.70
C TYR A 329 11.53 -7.91 20.23
N ASP A 330 12.24 -7.28 21.16
CA ASP A 330 13.20 -6.22 20.85
C ASP A 330 14.61 -6.72 21.17
N TYR A 331 15.51 -6.61 20.20
CA TYR A 331 16.93 -6.84 20.37
C TYR A 331 17.69 -5.57 19.95
N VAL A 332 18.34 -4.94 20.93
CA VAL A 332 19.00 -3.65 20.75
C VAL A 332 20.49 -3.78 21.02
N LEU A 333 21.28 -3.24 20.07
CA LEU A 333 22.73 -3.08 20.20
C LEU A 333 23.08 -1.59 20.27
N VAL A 334 24.09 -1.25 21.03
CA VAL A 334 24.69 0.09 21.08
C VAL A 334 26.19 -0.04 20.86
N GLY A 335 26.71 0.67 19.85
CA GLY A 335 28.11 0.54 19.45
C GLY A 335 28.49 -0.88 19.08
N ARG A 336 27.56 -1.63 18.43
CA ARG A 336 27.67 -3.06 18.04
C ARG A 336 27.74 -4.05 19.21
N SER A 337 27.48 -3.61 20.45
CA SER A 337 27.43 -4.47 21.62
C SER A 337 25.99 -4.69 22.04
N PRO A 338 25.57 -5.91 22.43
CA PRO A 338 24.26 -6.14 22.99
C PRO A 338 23.97 -5.20 24.16
N PHE A 339 22.81 -4.55 24.13
CA PHE A 339 22.41 -3.56 25.13
C PHE A 339 21.12 -3.94 25.85
N LEU A 340 20.12 -4.43 25.09
CA LEU A 340 18.80 -4.77 25.63
C LEU A 340 18.18 -5.92 24.85
N VAL A 341 17.58 -6.84 25.58
CA VAL A 341 16.58 -7.79 25.07
C VAL A 341 15.26 -7.51 25.78
N ALA A 342 14.17 -7.34 25.02
CA ALA A 342 12.88 -7.14 25.64
C ALA A 342 11.80 -8.03 25.02
N HIS A 343 10.89 -8.51 25.87
CA HIS A 343 9.73 -9.30 25.50
C HIS A 343 8.48 -8.56 25.92
N SER A 344 7.59 -8.25 24.97
CA SER A 344 6.39 -7.47 25.28
C SER A 344 5.13 -8.17 24.80
N ILE A 345 4.06 -8.05 25.58
CA ILE A 345 2.68 -8.33 25.18
C ILE A 345 1.92 -7.03 25.18
N ALA A 346 1.33 -6.67 24.04
CA ALA A 346 0.71 -5.35 23.85
C ALA A 346 -0.65 -5.47 23.16
N PRO A 347 -1.76 -5.55 23.89
CA PRO A 347 -3.09 -5.32 23.34
C PRO A 347 -3.28 -3.85 22.96
N LEU A 348 -3.74 -3.62 21.74
CA LEU A 348 -4.14 -2.32 21.20
C LEU A 348 -5.62 -2.40 20.83
N ILE A 349 -6.44 -1.54 21.40
CA ILE A 349 -7.86 -1.42 21.10
C ILE A 349 -8.06 -0.09 20.36
N THR A 350 -8.64 -0.15 19.18
CA THR A 350 -9.00 1.03 18.39
C THR A 350 -10.52 1.06 18.26
N VAL A 351 -11.13 2.15 18.67
CA VAL A 351 -12.57 2.40 18.54
C VAL A 351 -12.77 3.57 17.61
N ARG A 352 -13.57 3.40 16.58
CA ARG A 352 -14.00 4.48 15.70
C ARG A 352 -15.43 4.88 16.05
N GLU A 353 -15.57 5.90 16.86
CA GLU A 353 -16.89 6.38 17.33
C GLU A 353 -17.69 7.05 16.20
N SER A 354 -16.97 7.69 15.26
CA SER A 354 -17.57 8.35 14.10
C SER A 354 -16.53 8.47 12.95
N PRO A 355 -16.90 8.93 11.76
CA PRO A 355 -15.93 9.23 10.70
C PRO A 355 -14.84 10.23 11.12
N THR A 356 -15.14 11.10 12.08
CA THR A 356 -14.23 12.16 12.54
C THR A 356 -13.62 11.91 13.92
N LEU A 357 -13.93 10.79 14.56
CA LEU A 357 -13.52 10.52 15.94
C LEU A 357 -12.97 9.09 16.07
N LEU A 358 -11.78 8.95 16.65
CA LEU A 358 -11.13 7.65 16.87
C LEU A 358 -10.38 7.67 18.20
N THR A 359 -10.62 6.65 19.03
CA THR A 359 -9.91 6.40 20.27
C THR A 359 -9.00 5.17 20.12
N GLN A 360 -7.76 5.27 20.58
CA GLN A 360 -6.86 4.15 20.76
C GLN A 360 -6.50 3.97 22.22
N VAL A 361 -6.60 2.73 22.70
CA VAL A 361 -6.15 2.35 24.04
C VAL A 361 -5.06 1.30 23.88
N LEU A 362 -3.89 1.56 24.43
CA LEU A 362 -2.75 0.67 24.46
C LEU A 362 -2.51 0.21 25.89
N LEU A 363 -2.45 -1.11 26.07
CA LEU A 363 -1.88 -1.71 27.27
C LEU A 363 -0.61 -2.44 26.85
N LYS A 364 0.43 -2.42 27.66
CA LYS A 364 1.69 -3.12 27.36
C LYS A 364 2.28 -3.64 28.68
N TYR A 365 2.65 -4.89 28.66
CA TYR A 365 3.57 -5.47 29.64
C TYR A 365 4.86 -5.79 28.94
N GLN A 366 5.99 -5.41 29.52
CA GLN A 366 7.31 -5.61 28.94
C GLN A 366 8.29 -6.13 30.00
N ASN A 367 8.99 -7.21 29.67
CA ASN A 367 10.13 -7.69 30.45
C ASN A 367 11.41 -7.22 29.78
N LEU A 368 12.30 -6.58 30.53
CA LEU A 368 13.51 -5.91 30.07
C LEU A 368 14.72 -6.61 30.66
N ASP A 369 15.61 -7.09 29.81
CA ASP A 369 16.87 -7.75 30.15
C ASP A 369 18.03 -6.95 29.53
N PHE A 370 18.66 -6.10 30.32
CA PHE A 370 19.77 -5.25 29.90
C PHE A 370 21.08 -6.02 29.95
N LYS A 371 21.88 -5.91 28.90
CA LYS A 371 23.13 -6.66 28.76
C LYS A 371 24.32 -5.80 29.19
N ASP A 372 25.16 -6.38 30.03
CA ASP A 372 26.35 -5.69 30.57
C ASP A 372 27.42 -5.41 29.51
N GLY A 373 27.66 -6.27 28.57
CA GLY A 373 28.51 -6.06 27.41
C GLY A 373 29.57 -4.96 27.55
N ARG A 374 29.49 -3.94 26.69
CA ARG A 374 30.32 -2.73 26.75
C ARG A 374 29.97 -1.78 27.90
N PHE A 375 28.70 -1.83 28.32
CA PHE A 375 28.17 -0.98 29.39
C PHE A 375 28.10 -1.82 30.67
N GLN A 376 29.17 -1.77 31.48
CA GLN A 376 29.23 -2.48 32.75
C GLN A 376 28.08 -2.03 33.65
N PHE A 377 27.49 -2.98 34.35
CA PHE A 377 26.35 -2.77 35.28
C PHE A 377 25.04 -2.32 34.63
N ASN A 378 24.90 -2.49 33.30
CA ASN A 378 23.65 -2.17 32.62
C ASN A 378 22.49 -3.09 33.10
N SER A 379 22.81 -4.34 33.49
CA SER A 379 21.87 -5.32 34.06
C SER A 379 21.20 -4.88 35.38
N PHE A 380 21.68 -3.82 36.04
CA PHE A 380 20.96 -3.20 37.15
C PHE A 380 19.60 -2.65 36.78
N ARG A 381 19.43 -2.38 35.51
CA ARG A 381 18.18 -1.92 34.92
C ARG A 381 17.24 -3.05 34.52
N ASP A 382 17.58 -4.33 34.77
CA ASP A 382 16.69 -5.43 34.50
C ASP A 382 15.39 -5.26 35.29
N GLY A 383 14.28 -5.55 34.65
CA GLY A 383 12.99 -5.36 35.27
C GLY A 383 11.82 -5.57 34.34
N HIS A 384 10.69 -5.06 34.75
CA HIS A 384 9.50 -5.09 33.94
C HIS A 384 8.78 -3.74 33.99
N ASP A 385 8.09 -3.45 32.90
CA ASP A 385 7.37 -2.20 32.69
C ASP A 385 5.91 -2.49 32.33
N TRP A 386 5.01 -1.79 32.99
CA TRP A 386 3.58 -1.76 32.72
C TRP A 386 3.21 -0.41 32.15
N LEU A 387 2.60 -0.42 30.96
CA LEU A 387 2.15 0.81 30.32
C LEU A 387 0.66 0.72 30.00
N ALA A 388 -0.08 1.77 30.34
CA ALA A 388 -1.46 1.98 29.96
C ALA A 388 -1.61 3.38 29.37
N GLY A 389 -2.15 3.48 28.16
CA GLY A 389 -2.32 4.77 27.49
C GLY A 389 -3.58 4.84 26.67
N ALA A 390 -4.12 6.05 26.52
CA ALA A 390 -5.22 6.36 25.63
C ALA A 390 -4.87 7.57 24.77
N MET A 391 -5.26 7.52 23.50
CA MET A 391 -5.07 8.59 22.52
C MET A 391 -6.39 8.83 21.79
N GLN A 392 -6.84 10.06 21.79
CA GLN A 392 -8.03 10.50 21.09
C GLN A 392 -7.63 11.29 19.85
N TYR A 393 -8.25 10.98 18.69
CA TYR A 393 -8.04 11.66 17.42
C TYR A 393 -9.33 12.35 16.98
N TRP A 394 -9.25 13.62 16.61
CA TRP A 394 -10.30 14.39 15.97
C TRP A 394 -9.89 14.70 14.54
N PHE A 395 -10.53 14.08 13.57
CA PHE A 395 -10.27 14.29 12.16
C PHE A 395 -11.09 15.45 11.61
N PHE A 396 -10.49 16.22 10.72
CA PHE A 396 -11.12 17.34 10.00
C PHE A 396 -10.69 17.36 8.54
N ALA A 397 -11.23 18.31 7.74
CA ALA A 397 -10.92 18.43 6.31
C ALA A 397 -11.00 17.09 5.54
N LYS A 398 -12.15 16.41 5.64
CA LYS A 398 -12.41 15.09 5.03
C LYS A 398 -11.40 14.03 5.48
N THR A 399 -11.04 14.03 6.77
CA THR A 399 -10.11 13.08 7.39
C THR A 399 -8.64 13.20 6.95
N THR A 400 -8.26 14.25 6.22
CA THR A 400 -6.86 14.49 5.80
C THR A 400 -6.02 15.24 6.84
N GLY A 401 -6.67 15.86 7.83
CA GLY A 401 -6.03 16.48 8.98
C GLY A 401 -6.60 15.94 10.28
N HIS A 402 -5.83 16.02 11.37
CA HIS A 402 -6.31 15.62 12.71
C HIS A 402 -5.57 16.35 13.83
N VAL A 403 -6.26 16.46 14.96
CA VAL A 403 -5.67 16.76 16.27
C VAL A 403 -5.66 15.46 17.06
N ARG A 404 -4.62 15.24 17.84
CA ARG A 404 -4.51 14.11 18.77
C ARG A 404 -4.17 14.60 20.17
N VAL A 405 -4.82 14.01 21.18
CA VAL A 405 -4.54 14.25 22.60
C VAL A 405 -4.47 12.89 23.28
N GLY A 406 -3.49 12.70 24.12
CA GLY A 406 -3.31 11.43 24.79
C GLY A 406 -2.72 11.57 26.18
N TYR A 407 -2.92 10.49 26.93
CA TYR A 407 -2.30 10.30 28.21
C TYR A 407 -1.79 8.88 28.32
N THR A 408 -0.60 8.72 28.91
CA THR A 408 0.02 7.42 29.17
C THR A 408 0.53 7.40 30.61
N TYR A 409 0.25 6.33 31.30
CA TYR A 409 0.86 5.95 32.58
C TYR A 409 1.78 4.78 32.31
N ASP A 410 2.97 4.77 32.91
CA ASP A 410 3.89 3.66 32.91
C ASP A 410 4.50 3.47 34.32
N GLU A 411 4.77 2.23 34.67
CA GLU A 411 5.40 1.85 35.93
C GLU A 411 6.51 0.85 35.65
N TYR A 412 7.73 1.32 35.89
CA TYR A 412 8.93 0.53 35.72
C TYR A 412 9.45 0.04 37.06
N ILE A 413 9.49 -1.29 37.22
CA ILE A 413 9.91 -1.98 38.42
C ILE A 413 11.20 -2.72 38.10
N THR A 414 12.31 -2.38 38.74
CA THR A 414 13.59 -3.04 38.54
C THR A 414 13.69 -4.30 39.38
N ALA A 415 14.23 -5.37 38.76
CA ALA A 415 14.49 -6.65 39.39
C ALA A 415 16.00 -6.96 39.48
N GLY A 416 16.84 -6.01 39.07
CA GLY A 416 18.28 -6.13 39.04
C GLY A 416 18.85 -6.32 40.44
N LYS A 417 20.00 -6.96 40.52
CA LYS A 417 20.70 -7.18 41.79
C LYS A 417 21.40 -5.90 42.21
N ASP A 418 21.20 -5.47 43.45
CA ASP A 418 22.02 -4.42 44.04
C ASP A 418 23.47 -4.86 44.03
N VAL A 419 24.37 -4.07 43.43
CA VAL A 419 25.78 -4.38 43.44
C VAL A 419 26.55 -3.32 44.17
N SER A 420 27.30 -3.88 45.04
CA SER A 420 28.53 -3.45 45.71
C SER A 420 28.84 -1.94 45.69
N LEU A 421 29.05 -1.53 46.84
CA LEU A 421 29.73 -0.36 47.43
C LEU A 421 30.86 0.35 46.61
N ALA A 422 31.30 -0.21 45.49
CA ALA A 422 32.40 0.37 44.72
C ALA A 422 31.97 1.47 43.73
N PHE A 423 30.69 1.51 43.28
CA PHE A 423 30.24 2.44 42.22
C PHE A 423 29.01 3.27 42.55
N GLN A 424 28.45 3.18 43.75
CA GLN A 424 27.32 3.99 44.21
C GLN A 424 26.05 3.91 43.32
N ALA A 425 25.90 2.93 42.43
CA ALA A 425 24.71 2.72 41.62
C ALA A 425 23.91 1.53 42.12
N SER A 426 22.60 1.64 42.19
CA SER A 426 21.65 0.61 42.63
C SER A 426 20.61 0.34 41.57
N ALA A 427 20.10 -0.89 41.52
CA ALA A 427 18.93 -1.22 40.72
C ALA A 427 17.71 -0.34 41.09
N ALA A 428 17.59 -0.01 42.34
CA ALA A 428 16.54 0.85 42.87
C ALA A 428 16.55 2.27 42.26
N ASP A 429 17.68 2.76 41.75
CA ASP A 429 17.77 4.07 41.10
C ASP A 429 16.92 4.23 39.84
N TRP A 430 16.46 3.13 39.26
CA TRP A 430 15.79 3.09 37.96
C TRP A 430 14.29 2.79 38.03
N ALA A 431 13.77 2.37 39.19
CA ALA A 431 12.33 2.16 39.36
C ALA A 431 11.59 3.49 39.44
N TYR A 432 10.55 3.65 38.63
CA TYR A 432 9.75 4.89 38.57
C TYR A 432 8.32 4.66 38.15
N ARG A 433 7.48 5.65 38.44
CA ARG A 433 6.14 5.83 37.86
C ARG A 433 6.16 7.04 36.92
N GLY A 434 5.63 6.84 35.72
CA GLY A 434 5.64 7.83 34.65
C GLY A 434 4.23 8.31 34.27
N HIS A 435 4.11 9.60 34.02
CA HIS A 435 2.87 10.26 33.58
C HIS A 435 3.18 11.10 32.35
N LYS A 436 2.65 10.72 31.21
CA LYS A 436 2.90 11.44 29.94
C LYS A 436 1.58 11.99 29.36
N ALA A 437 1.52 13.28 29.15
CA ALA A 437 0.50 13.95 28.38
C ALA A 437 1.03 14.32 27.00
N SER A 438 0.25 14.05 25.96
CA SER A 438 0.63 14.26 24.56
C SER A 438 -0.41 15.09 23.83
N VAL A 439 0.01 16.02 22.99
CA VAL A 439 -0.83 16.74 22.05
C VAL A 439 -0.12 16.85 20.71
N GLY A 440 -0.87 16.73 19.62
CA GLY A 440 -0.30 16.89 18.29
C GLY A 440 -1.35 17.28 17.25
N VAL A 441 -0.88 17.85 16.17
CA VAL A 441 -1.69 18.26 15.02
C VAL A 441 -1.02 17.84 13.74
N SER A 442 -1.80 17.24 12.84
CA SER A 442 -1.43 17.01 11.46
C SER A 442 -2.34 17.83 10.57
N LEU A 443 -1.75 18.73 9.78
CA LEU A 443 -2.53 19.61 8.90
C LEU A 443 -2.85 18.91 7.58
N PRO A 444 -4.00 19.25 6.96
CA PRO A 444 -4.32 18.78 5.61
C PRO A 444 -3.20 19.12 4.63
N PRO A 445 -2.93 18.28 3.62
CA PRO A 445 -1.88 18.54 2.65
C PRO A 445 -2.07 19.87 1.92
N PHE A 446 -1.09 20.76 1.96
CA PHE A 446 -1.03 22.00 1.21
C PHE A 446 0.14 21.95 0.23
N TYR A 447 -0.11 22.10 -1.07
CA TYR A 447 0.90 21.88 -2.15
C TYR A 447 1.65 20.54 -2.03
N LYS A 448 0.95 19.45 -1.66
CA LYS A 448 1.51 18.12 -1.38
C LYS A 448 2.45 18.08 -0.18
N ILE A 449 2.48 19.09 0.66
CA ILE A 449 3.24 19.13 1.91
C ILE A 449 2.29 18.82 3.07
N ILE A 450 2.65 17.84 3.89
CA ILE A 450 2.01 17.51 5.15
C ILE A 450 2.86 18.11 6.27
N LEU A 451 2.24 18.87 7.14
CA LEU A 451 2.85 19.40 8.35
C LEU A 451 2.29 18.63 9.55
N ASP A 452 3.18 18.08 10.34
CA ASP A 452 2.84 17.44 11.61
C ASP A 452 3.69 18.05 12.72
N ALA A 453 3.07 18.39 13.84
CA ALA A 453 3.76 18.90 15.01
C ALA A 453 3.11 18.36 16.28
N GLY A 454 3.90 18.24 17.34
CA GLY A 454 3.38 17.80 18.62
C GLY A 454 4.31 18.13 19.77
N PHE A 455 3.76 17.91 20.94
CA PHE A 455 4.38 18.16 22.21
C PHE A 455 4.03 17.04 23.18
N ASP A 456 5.01 16.51 23.88
CA ASP A 456 4.84 15.59 25.00
C ASP A 456 5.41 16.21 26.27
N TYR A 457 4.65 16.15 27.33
CA TYR A 457 5.11 16.43 28.69
C TYR A 457 5.11 15.14 29.48
N TYR A 458 6.27 14.70 29.93
CA TYR A 458 6.45 13.45 30.64
C TYR A 458 7.12 13.68 31.97
N VAL A 459 6.46 13.25 33.04
CA VAL A 459 6.98 13.30 34.42
C VAL A 459 7.31 11.88 34.85
N GLN A 460 8.54 11.66 35.31
CA GLN A 460 8.99 10.40 35.91
C GLN A 460 9.29 10.65 37.39
N LEU A 461 8.59 9.93 38.25
CA LEU A 461 8.74 9.99 39.70
C LEU A 461 9.43 8.71 40.16
N TYR A 462 10.66 8.81 40.53
CA TYR A 462 11.46 7.65 40.95
C TYR A 462 11.11 7.24 42.38
N ASP A 463 10.98 5.93 42.60
CA ASP A 463 10.43 5.37 43.84
C ASP A 463 11.46 5.30 44.97
N ASN A 464 12.75 5.47 44.67
CA ASN A 464 13.82 5.37 45.65
C ASN A 464 14.74 6.60 45.61
N ALA A 465 15.39 6.88 46.72
CA ALA A 465 16.42 7.89 46.77
C ALA A 465 17.58 7.50 45.86
N ASN A 466 17.97 8.44 44.98
CA ASN A 466 18.92 8.16 43.89
C ASN A 466 20.37 8.27 44.37
N SER A 467 21.18 7.25 44.10
CA SER A 467 22.57 7.17 44.50
C SER A 467 23.49 8.24 43.87
N PHE A 468 23.06 8.88 42.77
CA PHE A 468 23.76 10.01 42.15
C PHE A 468 23.46 11.37 42.82
N SER A 469 22.59 11.42 43.83
CA SER A 469 22.41 12.62 44.61
C SER A 469 23.62 12.82 45.56
N PRO A 470 24.06 14.05 45.83
CA PRO A 470 25.24 14.32 46.66
C PRO A 470 25.20 13.72 48.07
N LEU A 471 23.99 13.54 48.64
CA LEU A 471 23.75 12.98 49.97
C LEU A 471 23.09 11.61 49.94
N GLY A 472 22.69 11.09 48.73
CA GLY A 472 22.00 9.82 48.58
C GLY A 472 20.58 9.79 49.14
N ASP A 473 19.97 10.95 49.35
CA ASP A 473 18.66 11.09 50.01
C ASP A 473 17.57 11.73 49.13
N VAL A 474 17.94 12.14 47.89
CA VAL A 474 17.02 12.80 46.98
C VAL A 474 16.33 11.81 46.06
N PHE A 475 14.98 11.77 46.08
CA PHE A 475 14.18 11.08 45.09
C PHE A 475 14.27 11.84 43.78
N ARG A 476 14.66 11.13 42.70
CA ARG A 476 14.76 11.72 41.37
C ARG A 476 13.38 12.04 40.83
N GLU A 477 13.25 13.20 40.23
CA GLU A 477 12.07 13.63 39.48
C GLU A 477 12.56 14.24 38.16
N ASP A 478 12.15 13.63 37.04
CA ASP A 478 12.44 14.14 35.70
C ASP A 478 11.19 14.73 35.08
N LYS A 479 11.29 15.94 34.54
CA LYS A 479 10.26 16.61 33.75
C LYS A 479 10.77 16.78 32.34
N VAL A 480 10.34 15.88 31.45
CA VAL A 480 10.81 15.85 30.07
C VAL A 480 9.80 16.54 29.16
N TYR A 481 10.28 17.54 28.42
CA TYR A 481 9.54 18.28 27.42
C TYR A 481 10.05 17.89 26.03
N ASN A 482 9.23 17.22 25.23
CA ASN A 482 9.55 16.87 23.85
C ASN A 482 8.70 17.68 22.89
N TYR A 483 9.36 18.40 21.98
CA TYR A 483 8.72 19.09 20.85
C TYR A 483 9.19 18.43 19.57
N TYR A 484 8.25 18.13 18.67
CA TYR A 484 8.61 17.61 17.36
C TYR A 484 7.80 18.29 16.26
N ALA A 485 8.43 18.45 15.11
CA ALA A 485 7.81 18.97 13.92
C ALA A 485 8.38 18.29 12.68
N THR A 486 7.51 17.98 11.74
CA THR A 486 7.89 17.45 10.42
C THR A 486 7.19 18.21 9.31
N ALA A 487 7.87 18.42 8.21
CA ALA A 487 7.32 18.96 6.98
C ALA A 487 7.69 18.01 5.85
N MET A 488 6.73 17.20 5.39
CA MET A 488 6.94 16.13 4.41
C MET A 488 6.25 16.47 3.09
N ARG A 489 6.99 16.54 1.99
CA ARG A 489 6.44 16.72 0.64
C ARG A 489 6.35 15.39 -0.07
N ARG A 490 5.16 15.05 -0.53
CA ARG A 490 4.94 13.87 -1.38
C ARG A 490 5.50 14.14 -2.77
N LEU A 491 6.50 13.35 -3.18
CA LEU A 491 7.17 13.44 -4.48
C LEU A 491 6.44 12.58 -5.52
N THR A 492 6.17 11.31 -5.15
CA THR A 492 5.40 10.34 -5.93
C THR A 492 4.34 9.71 -5.02
N GLU A 493 3.59 8.73 -5.51
CA GLU A 493 2.66 7.96 -4.66
C GLU A 493 3.37 7.11 -3.58
N HIS A 494 4.64 6.76 -3.80
CA HIS A 494 5.43 5.94 -2.89
C HIS A 494 6.48 6.73 -2.09
N PHE A 495 6.94 7.86 -2.58
CA PHE A 495 8.07 8.58 -1.98
C PHE A 495 7.69 9.95 -1.44
N SER A 496 8.19 10.26 -0.26
CA SER A 496 8.11 11.57 0.39
C SER A 496 9.49 12.03 0.88
N LEU A 497 9.79 13.30 0.71
CA LEU A 497 11.01 13.95 1.22
C LEU A 497 10.61 15.09 2.14
N GLY A 498 11.30 15.25 3.25
CA GLY A 498 10.99 16.33 4.17
C GLY A 498 12.05 16.61 5.19
N PHE A 499 11.71 17.54 6.07
CA PHE A 499 12.52 17.99 7.19
C PHE A 499 11.86 17.56 8.50
N GLN A 500 12.70 17.15 9.46
CA GLN A 500 12.30 16.77 10.82
C GLN A 500 13.10 17.58 11.84
N TYR A 501 12.43 18.04 12.87
CA TYR A 501 13.03 18.65 14.06
C TYR A 501 12.48 17.97 15.30
N VAL A 502 13.36 17.65 16.24
CA VAL A 502 13.03 17.15 17.58
C VAL A 502 13.84 17.92 18.61
N HIS A 503 13.17 18.44 19.63
CA HIS A 503 13.78 19.05 20.80
C HIS A 503 13.37 18.30 22.05
N THR A 504 14.33 17.93 22.88
CA THR A 504 14.13 17.35 24.21
C THR A 504 14.76 18.24 25.26
N ASP A 505 14.01 18.61 26.29
CA ASP A 505 14.49 19.28 27.48
C ASP A 505 14.13 18.42 28.70
N ASP A 506 15.11 17.71 29.24
CA ASP A 506 14.99 16.92 30.45
C ASP A 506 15.42 17.79 31.64
N ASN A 507 14.45 18.20 32.42
CA ASN A 507 14.63 19.02 33.60
C ASN A 507 14.55 18.16 34.86
N SER A 508 15.62 17.37 35.10
CA SER A 508 15.76 16.57 36.32
C SER A 508 16.10 17.45 37.52
N ASN A 509 15.64 17.05 38.71
CA ASN A 509 16.06 17.65 39.99
C ASN A 509 17.48 17.21 40.41
N ILE A 510 18.06 16.18 39.72
CA ILE A 510 19.43 15.76 39.89
C ILE A 510 20.24 16.22 38.67
N ALA A 511 21.22 17.06 38.87
CA ALA A 511 21.98 17.73 37.80
C ALA A 511 22.59 16.76 36.76
N ALA A 512 23.01 15.57 37.19
CA ALA A 512 23.59 14.55 36.34
C ALA A 512 22.63 14.05 35.22
N PHE A 513 21.32 14.19 35.39
CA PHE A 513 20.31 13.76 34.45
C PHE A 513 19.65 14.91 33.67
N LYS A 514 19.98 16.15 34.00
CA LYS A 514 19.42 17.32 33.35
C LYS A 514 20.13 17.63 32.04
N TYR A 515 19.43 17.51 30.89
CA TYR A 515 20.04 17.80 29.58
C TYR A 515 19.04 18.44 28.61
N LYS A 516 19.61 19.03 27.54
CA LYS A 516 18.87 19.46 26.35
C LYS A 516 19.47 18.81 25.12
N ARG A 517 18.63 18.55 24.13
CA ARG A 517 19.02 17.93 22.88
C ARG A 517 18.17 18.44 21.72
N ASN A 518 18.81 18.76 20.60
CA ASN A 518 18.14 19.09 19.35
C ASN A 518 18.61 18.14 18.27
N ILE A 519 17.67 17.65 17.48
CA ILE A 519 17.91 16.81 16.30
C ILE A 519 17.25 17.48 15.11
N TYR A 520 18.04 17.78 14.09
CA TYR A 520 17.60 18.31 12.80
C TYR A 520 17.88 17.29 11.72
N GLY A 521 16.91 16.97 10.85
CA GLY A 521 17.09 15.95 9.85
C GLY A 521 16.39 16.19 8.55
N LEU A 522 17.01 15.78 7.44
CA LEU A 522 16.36 15.53 6.16
C LEU A 522 15.99 14.06 6.12
N VAL A 523 14.76 13.76 5.72
CA VAL A 523 14.19 12.41 5.73
C VAL A 523 13.58 12.09 4.37
N LEU A 524 14.02 10.99 3.75
CA LEU A 524 13.37 10.37 2.60
C LEU A 524 12.63 9.13 3.10
N THR A 525 11.33 9.06 2.83
CA THR A 525 10.48 7.92 3.20
C THR A 525 9.90 7.29 1.94
N GLY A 526 9.89 5.95 1.87
CA GLY A 526 9.18 5.16 0.88
C GLY A 526 8.14 4.28 1.56
N GLN A 527 6.96 4.14 0.92
CA GLN A 527 5.86 3.29 1.37
C GLN A 527 5.28 2.52 0.18
N PHE A 528 5.14 1.18 0.33
CA PHE A 528 4.73 0.25 -0.72
C PHE A 528 3.63 -0.68 -0.27
#